data_33008da5c2bb5636b98e7071ac95579e
#
_entry.id   33008da5c2bb5636b98e7071ac95579e
#
_cell.length_a   1.000
_cell.length_b   1.000
_cell.length_c   1.000
_cell.angle_alpha   90.00
_cell.angle_beta   90.00
_cell.angle_gamma   90.00
#
_symmetry.space_group_name_H-M   'P 1'
#
loop_
_entity.id
_entity.type
_entity.pdbx_description
1 polymer ?
#
loop_
_entity_poly.entity_id
_entity_poly.type
_entity_poly.pdbx_seq_one_letter_code
_entity_poly.pdbx_strand_id
1 'polypeptide(L)'
;MRTSHKEMRRKINAEVSKITDEELFSSAAFAAYLTDIAEAVTKRYKRKLRVETIYDTSENVMIACTNNRNILINTGNYISWSMPYRKLKAESILGLVGHEVGHMLFTNFRISETYFSELSYGRL
;
A
#
# COMPACT_ATOMS: atom_id res chain seq x y z
N MET A 1 -25.23 19.64 18.88
CA MET A 1 -24.70 20.51 17.82
C MET A 1 -23.87 19.69 16.83
N ARG A 2 -24.20 19.75 15.56
CA ARG A 2 -23.46 18.96 14.56
C ARG A 2 -22.15 19.65 14.19
N THR A 3 -21.05 18.93 14.29
CA THR A 3 -19.76 19.39 13.79
C THR A 3 -19.81 19.39 12.25
N SER A 4 -19.39 20.47 11.61
CA SER A 4 -19.34 20.52 10.15
C SER A 4 -18.29 19.56 9.61
N HIS A 5 -18.44 19.12 8.37
CA HIS A 5 -17.45 18.28 7.70
C HIS A 5 -16.08 18.96 7.67
N LYS A 6 -16.07 20.30 7.52
CA LYS A 6 -14.85 21.09 7.49
C LYS A 6 -14.11 21.02 8.83
N GLU A 7 -14.85 21.15 9.94
CA GLU A 7 -14.27 21.07 11.28
C GLU A 7 -13.77 19.66 11.60
N MET A 8 -14.52 18.63 11.24
CA MET A 8 -14.10 17.24 11.42
C MET A 8 -12.82 16.97 10.65
N ARG A 9 -12.73 17.45 9.41
CA ARG A 9 -11.53 17.30 8.59
C ARG A 9 -10.32 17.99 9.24
N ARG A 10 -10.51 19.18 9.79
CA ARG A 10 -9.43 19.87 10.52
C ARG A 10 -8.95 19.09 11.73
N LYS A 11 -9.87 18.54 12.51
CA LYS A 11 -9.53 17.74 13.69
C LYS A 11 -8.75 16.49 13.30
N ILE A 12 -9.21 15.78 12.28
CA ILE A 12 -8.54 14.58 11.78
C ILE A 12 -7.14 14.94 11.28
N ASN A 13 -7.02 15.99 10.49
CA ASN A 13 -5.73 16.43 9.96
C ASN A 13 -4.78 16.86 11.09
N ALA A 14 -5.30 17.52 12.13
CA ALA A 14 -4.48 17.93 13.27
C ALA A 14 -3.94 16.73 14.04
N GLU A 15 -4.76 15.69 14.22
CA GLU A 15 -4.32 14.45 14.87
C GLU A 15 -3.33 13.68 14.02
N VAL A 16 -3.60 13.53 12.74
CA VAL A 16 -2.71 12.82 11.80
C VAL A 16 -1.35 13.52 11.70
N SER A 17 -1.32 14.86 11.76
CA SER A 17 -0.05 15.60 11.68
C SER A 17 0.87 15.39 12.88
N LYS A 18 0.35 14.86 13.99
CA LYS A 18 1.15 14.59 15.20
C LYS A 18 1.94 13.30 15.13
N ILE A 19 1.62 12.42 14.20
CA ILE A 19 2.31 11.14 14.06
C ILE A 19 3.30 11.21 12.91
N THR A 20 4.35 10.40 12.97
CA THR A 20 5.35 10.32 11.92
C THR A 20 4.81 9.51 10.73
N ASP A 21 5.47 9.67 9.58
CA ASP A 21 5.15 8.86 8.40
C ASP A 21 5.32 7.37 8.71
N GLU A 22 6.39 7.01 9.42
CA GLU A 22 6.62 5.62 9.81
C GLU A 22 5.48 5.08 10.67
N GLU A 23 5.04 5.84 11.67
CA GLU A 23 3.92 5.44 12.51
C GLU A 23 2.63 5.26 11.71
N LEU A 24 2.33 6.19 10.82
CA LEU A 24 1.14 6.14 9.99
C LEU A 24 1.19 4.95 9.02
N PHE A 25 2.27 4.86 8.24
CA PHE A 25 2.36 3.88 7.15
C PHE A 25 2.66 2.47 7.62
N SER A 26 3.08 2.29 8.86
CA SER A 26 3.25 0.97 9.46
C SER A 26 2.10 0.59 10.39
N SER A 27 1.07 1.43 10.51
CA SER A 27 -0.05 1.17 11.41
C SER A 27 -0.97 0.06 10.88
N ALA A 28 -1.58 -0.67 11.81
CA ALA A 28 -2.59 -1.67 11.48
C ALA A 28 -3.79 -1.03 10.77
N ALA A 29 -4.14 0.20 11.15
CA ALA A 29 -5.24 0.94 10.53
C ALA A 29 -4.96 1.23 9.05
N PHE A 30 -3.72 1.60 8.71
CA PHE A 30 -3.34 1.86 7.33
C PHE A 30 -3.36 0.56 6.50
N ALA A 31 -2.83 -0.53 7.05
CA ALA A 31 -2.87 -1.83 6.39
C ALA A 31 -4.32 -2.30 6.15
N ALA A 32 -5.20 -2.08 7.12
CA ALA A 32 -6.63 -2.39 6.98
C ALA A 32 -7.29 -1.54 5.88
N TYR A 33 -6.93 -0.27 5.80
CA TYR A 33 -7.40 0.63 4.76
C TYR A 33 -6.98 0.14 3.36
N LEU A 34 -5.73 -0.25 3.20
CA LEU A 34 -5.23 -0.79 1.94
C LEU A 34 -5.93 -2.12 1.59
N THR A 35 -6.19 -2.96 2.58
CA THR A 35 -6.92 -4.21 2.41
C THR A 35 -8.33 -3.94 1.91
N ASP A 36 -9.03 -2.99 2.53
CA ASP A 36 -10.39 -2.62 2.12
C ASP A 36 -10.43 -2.14 0.67
N ILE A 37 -9.45 -1.34 0.27
CA ILE A 37 -9.34 -0.87 -1.12
C ILE A 37 -9.10 -2.05 -2.07
N ALA A 38 -8.18 -2.92 -1.75
CA ALA A 38 -7.87 -4.09 -2.58
C ALA A 38 -9.09 -5.00 -2.72
N GLU A 39 -9.80 -5.24 -1.62
CA GLU A 39 -11.02 -6.06 -1.64
C GLU A 39 -12.14 -5.41 -2.44
N ALA A 40 -12.32 -4.09 -2.30
CA ALA A 40 -13.34 -3.36 -3.07
C ALA A 40 -13.09 -3.48 -4.57
N VAL A 41 -11.83 -3.36 -4.99
CA VAL A 41 -11.45 -3.47 -6.40
C VAL A 41 -11.64 -4.89 -6.92
N THR A 42 -11.43 -5.89 -6.07
CA THR A 42 -11.50 -7.31 -6.46
C THR A 42 -12.82 -7.98 -6.16
N LYS A 43 -13.76 -7.29 -5.55
CA LYS A 43 -15.08 -7.83 -5.16
C LYS A 43 -15.79 -8.54 -6.30
N ARG A 44 -15.72 -7.99 -7.51
CA ARG A 44 -16.29 -8.54 -8.73
C ARG A 44 -15.77 -9.95 -9.03
N TYR A 45 -14.55 -10.25 -8.62
CA TYR A 45 -13.88 -11.51 -8.88
C TYR A 45 -13.97 -12.48 -7.71
N LYS A 46 -14.69 -12.12 -6.65
CA LYS A 46 -14.90 -12.94 -5.46
C LYS A 46 -13.60 -13.40 -4.79
N ARG A 47 -12.57 -12.57 -4.85
CA ARG A 47 -11.30 -12.86 -4.20
C ARG A 47 -11.20 -12.14 -2.85
N LYS A 48 -10.74 -12.88 -1.86
CA LYS A 48 -10.38 -12.29 -0.56
C LYS A 48 -8.89 -12.04 -0.58
N LEU A 49 -8.53 -10.78 -0.45
CA LEU A 49 -7.14 -10.35 -0.44
C LEU A 49 -6.82 -9.73 0.92
N ARG A 50 -5.59 -9.88 1.31
CA ARG A 50 -5.06 -9.20 2.49
C ARG A 50 -3.83 -8.42 2.08
N VAL A 51 -3.78 -7.15 2.47
CA VAL A 51 -2.60 -6.32 2.27
C VAL A 51 -1.84 -6.26 3.60
N GLU A 52 -0.61 -6.68 3.57
CA GLU A 52 0.32 -6.57 4.69
C GLU A 52 1.35 -5.51 4.34
N THR A 53 1.85 -4.82 5.35
CA THR A 53 2.82 -3.75 5.14
C THR A 53 4.09 -4.00 5.94
N ILE A 54 5.20 -3.56 5.37
CA ILE A 54 6.45 -3.37 6.10
C ILE A 54 6.87 -1.92 5.89
N TYR A 55 7.73 -1.40 6.75
CA TYR A 55 8.29 -0.07 6.60
C TYR A 55 9.80 -0.19 6.70
N ASP A 56 10.45 -0.29 5.55
CA ASP A 56 11.90 -0.45 5.47
C ASP A 56 12.44 0.55 4.45
N THR A 57 13.21 1.51 4.94
CA THR A 57 13.79 2.57 4.11
C THR A 57 15.18 2.23 3.61
N SER A 58 15.68 1.03 3.90
CA SER A 58 17.00 0.58 3.44
C SER A 58 17.02 0.46 1.92
N GLU A 59 18.20 0.66 1.34
CA GLU A 59 18.41 0.46 -0.08
C GLU A 59 18.26 -1.02 -0.43
N ASN A 60 17.82 -1.29 -1.65
CA ASN A 60 17.70 -2.65 -2.19
C ASN A 60 16.63 -3.53 -1.52
N VAL A 61 15.74 -2.95 -0.72
CA VAL A 61 14.59 -3.67 -0.18
C VAL A 61 13.47 -3.63 -1.22
N MET A 62 12.72 -4.71 -1.31
CA MET A 62 11.62 -4.80 -2.26
C MET A 62 10.60 -3.68 -2.04
N ILE A 63 9.96 -3.26 -3.12
CA ILE A 63 8.92 -2.22 -3.09
C ILE A 63 7.56 -2.84 -2.78
N ALA A 64 7.20 -3.90 -3.48
CA ALA A 64 5.92 -4.58 -3.33
C ALA A 64 6.01 -5.99 -3.86
N CYS A 65 5.13 -6.86 -3.38
CA CYS A 65 5.05 -8.20 -3.90
C CYS A 65 3.66 -8.80 -3.68
N THR A 66 3.31 -9.75 -4.53
CA THR A 66 2.03 -10.42 -4.39
C THR A 66 2.19 -11.92 -4.60
N ASN A 67 1.35 -12.66 -3.90
CA ASN A 67 1.13 -14.06 -4.16
C ASN A 67 -0.36 -14.29 -4.44
N ASN A 68 -0.82 -15.51 -4.34
CA ASN A 68 -2.19 -15.89 -4.65
C ASN A 68 -3.24 -15.27 -3.70
N ARG A 69 -2.85 -14.84 -2.51
CA ARG A 69 -3.76 -14.43 -1.45
C ARG A 69 -3.41 -13.11 -0.79
N ASN A 70 -2.14 -12.78 -0.77
CA ASN A 70 -1.65 -11.63 -0.01
C ASN A 70 -0.85 -10.69 -0.90
N ILE A 71 -0.95 -9.43 -0.59
CA ILE A 71 -0.14 -8.37 -1.18
C ILE A 71 0.73 -7.84 -0.04
N LEU A 72 2.04 -7.81 -0.24
CA LEU A 72 2.96 -7.22 0.70
C LEU A 72 3.49 -5.93 0.10
N ILE A 73 3.33 -4.82 0.80
CA ILE A 73 3.77 -3.50 0.36
C ILE A 73 4.82 -2.99 1.34
N ASN A 74 5.96 -2.58 0.80
CA ASN A 74 6.91 -1.81 1.58
C ASN A 74 6.51 -0.34 1.52
N THR A 75 5.82 0.14 2.55
CA THR A 75 5.35 1.53 2.61
C THR A 75 6.49 2.51 2.87
N GLY A 76 7.67 2.02 3.22
CA GLY A 76 8.89 2.82 3.34
C GLY A 76 9.80 2.75 2.12
N ASN A 77 9.31 2.21 0.98
CA ASN A 77 10.12 2.09 -0.23
C ASN A 77 10.64 3.46 -0.68
N TYR A 78 11.79 3.46 -1.33
CA TYR A 78 12.49 4.71 -1.64
C TYR A 78 11.69 5.64 -2.57
N ILE A 79 10.85 5.10 -3.43
CA ILE A 79 10.04 5.92 -4.34
C ILE A 79 9.00 6.70 -3.54
N SER A 80 8.23 6.01 -2.71
CA SER A 80 7.22 6.65 -1.86
C SER A 80 7.88 7.56 -0.82
N TRP A 81 8.97 7.09 -0.20
CA TRP A 81 9.71 7.85 0.80
C TRP A 81 10.26 9.17 0.22
N SER A 82 10.67 9.18 -1.05
CA SER A 82 11.22 10.36 -1.71
C SER A 82 10.17 11.41 -2.09
N MET A 83 8.88 11.09 -2.00
CA MET A 83 7.83 12.05 -2.32
C MET A 83 7.82 13.19 -1.29
N PRO A 84 7.58 14.44 -1.73
CA PRO A 84 7.74 15.61 -0.87
C PRO A 84 6.66 15.77 0.20
N TYR A 85 5.49 15.16 0.01
CA TYR A 85 4.36 15.30 0.94
C TYR A 85 3.79 13.95 1.30
N ARG A 86 3.29 13.86 2.53
CA ARG A 86 2.62 12.64 3.03
C ARG A 86 1.49 12.19 2.10
N LYS A 87 0.71 13.13 1.57
CA LYS A 87 -0.37 12.82 0.63
C LYS A 87 0.14 12.11 -0.62
N LEU A 88 1.24 12.60 -1.21
CA LEU A 88 1.85 11.98 -2.38
C LEU A 88 2.46 10.62 -2.04
N LYS A 89 3.02 10.48 -0.85
CA LYS A 89 3.51 9.19 -0.37
C LYS A 89 2.37 8.17 -0.32
N ALA A 90 1.25 8.56 0.27
CA ALA A 90 0.07 7.70 0.36
C ALA A 90 -0.48 7.35 -1.03
N GLU A 91 -0.56 8.31 -1.94
CA GLU A 91 -1.02 8.08 -3.31
C GLU A 91 -0.09 7.13 -4.06
N SER A 92 1.21 7.25 -3.87
CA SER A 92 2.21 6.35 -4.42
C SER A 92 2.00 4.91 -3.92
N ILE A 93 1.76 4.76 -2.63
CA ILE A 93 1.48 3.46 -2.02
C ILE A 93 0.19 2.85 -2.58
N LEU A 94 -0.86 3.66 -2.74
CA LEU A 94 -2.11 3.21 -3.34
C LEU A 94 -1.90 2.75 -4.79
N GLY A 95 -1.04 3.44 -5.53
CA GLY A 95 -0.68 3.06 -6.89
C GLY A 95 -0.01 1.68 -6.92
N LEU A 96 0.85 1.40 -5.94
CA LEU A 96 1.50 0.10 -5.81
C LEU A 96 0.47 -1.01 -5.53
N VAL A 97 -0.48 -0.75 -4.64
CA VAL A 97 -1.56 -1.71 -4.35
C VAL A 97 -2.35 -2.01 -5.63
N GLY A 98 -2.72 -0.97 -6.38
CA GLY A 98 -3.44 -1.14 -7.65
C GLY A 98 -2.64 -1.96 -8.66
N HIS A 99 -1.34 -1.73 -8.75
CA HIS A 99 -0.45 -2.46 -9.64
C HIS A 99 -0.41 -3.95 -9.27
N GLU A 100 -0.26 -4.26 -7.98
CA GLU A 100 -0.22 -5.64 -7.51
C GLU A 100 -1.58 -6.35 -7.68
N VAL A 101 -2.68 -5.65 -7.45
CA VAL A 101 -4.03 -6.17 -7.72
C VAL A 101 -4.17 -6.50 -9.21
N GLY A 102 -3.65 -5.63 -10.08
CA GLY A 102 -3.66 -5.86 -11.52
C GLY A 102 -2.93 -7.16 -11.89
N HIS A 103 -1.76 -7.39 -11.30
CA HIS A 103 -1.03 -8.63 -11.50
C HIS A 103 -1.84 -9.85 -11.06
N MET A 104 -2.47 -9.78 -9.90
CA MET A 104 -3.31 -10.87 -9.41
C MET A 104 -4.47 -11.21 -10.33
N LEU A 105 -5.12 -10.20 -10.90
CA LEU A 105 -6.34 -10.38 -11.68
C LEU A 105 -6.07 -10.77 -13.14
N PHE A 106 -4.99 -10.24 -13.72
CA PHE A 106 -4.80 -10.27 -15.17
C PHE A 106 -3.54 -11.01 -15.60
N THR A 107 -2.72 -11.47 -14.67
CA THR A 107 -1.50 -12.18 -14.97
C THR A 107 -1.59 -13.61 -14.44
N ASN A 108 -1.10 -14.58 -15.23
CA ASN A 108 -0.98 -15.95 -14.77
C ASN A 108 -0.09 -15.97 -13.50
N PHE A 109 -0.53 -16.66 -12.47
CA PHE A 109 0.16 -16.70 -11.18
C PHE A 109 1.63 -17.14 -11.32
N ARG A 110 1.88 -18.14 -12.16
CA ARG A 110 3.25 -18.63 -12.42
C ARG A 110 4.14 -17.53 -12.99
N ILE A 111 3.60 -16.71 -13.91
CA ILE A 111 4.31 -15.59 -14.49
C ILE A 111 4.56 -14.53 -13.44
N SER A 112 3.58 -14.27 -12.58
CA SER A 112 3.71 -13.31 -11.48
C SER A 112 4.79 -13.74 -10.49
N GLU A 113 4.87 -15.02 -10.16
CA GLU A 113 5.94 -15.54 -9.30
C GLU A 113 7.33 -15.35 -9.92
N THR A 114 7.44 -15.61 -11.22
CA THR A 114 8.71 -15.43 -11.93
C THR A 114 9.11 -13.97 -11.93
N TYR A 115 8.21 -13.08 -12.26
CA TYR A 115 8.43 -11.63 -12.23
C TYR A 115 8.89 -11.19 -10.85
N PHE A 116 8.22 -11.69 -9.83
CA PHE A 116 8.51 -11.40 -8.45
C PHE A 116 9.91 -11.87 -8.04
N SER A 117 10.27 -13.08 -8.42
CA SER A 117 11.60 -13.62 -8.16
C SER A 117 12.69 -12.76 -8.79
N GLU A 118 12.47 -12.28 -10.02
CA GLU A 118 13.40 -11.41 -10.71
C GLU A 118 13.55 -10.06 -10.00
N LEU A 119 12.46 -9.49 -9.50
CA LEU A 119 12.49 -8.27 -8.69
C LEU A 119 13.31 -8.49 -7.41
N SER A 120 13.10 -9.62 -6.74
CA SER A 120 13.81 -9.96 -5.51
C SER A 120 15.32 -10.09 -5.74
N TYR A 121 15.72 -10.54 -6.91
CA TYR A 121 17.13 -10.64 -7.29
C TYR A 121 17.69 -9.37 -7.94
N GLY A 122 16.88 -8.32 -8.04
CA GLY A 122 17.32 -7.05 -8.60
C GLY A 122 17.57 -7.07 -10.10
N ARG A 123 16.94 -7.97 -10.84
CA ARG A 123 17.13 -8.13 -12.29
C ARG A 123 16.23 -7.24 -13.15
N LEU A 124 15.27 -6.59 -12.52
CA LEU A 124 14.35 -5.70 -13.21
C LEU A 124 14.57 -4.25 -12.84
#